data_b9ccc531585b24ab9c0ded18477f7639
#
_entry.id   b9ccc531585b24ab9c0ded18477f7639
#
_cell.length_a   1.000
_cell.length_b   1.000
_cell.length_c   1.000
_cell.angle_alpha   90.00
_cell.angle_beta   90.00
_cell.angle_gamma   90.00
#
_symmetry.space_group_name_H-M   'P 1'
#
loop_
_entity.id
_entity.type
_entity.pdbx_description
1 polymer ?
#
loop_
_entity_poly.entity_id
_entity_poly.type
_entity_poly.pdbx_seq_one_letter_code
_entity_poly.pdbx_strand_id
1 'polypeptide(L)'
;GIRDCLLSVGSEMCIRDRVRFRNLLSEFAQDRIVLISTHIVSDVEYIAAENAVMKDGKIIAVDTTEGLVQQIEGKVWQGSAPAGELPRWEHRLQVVNLRNEPDGTVALRYLAEAPQLPGSIPARPKLEDLYLWLFPEETEAVQ
;
A
#
# COMPACT_ATOMS: atom_id res chain seq x y z
N GLY A 1 -9.41 25.32 13.41
CA GLY A 1 -9.41 25.22 12.00
C GLY A 1 -8.82 23.91 11.46
N ILE A 2 -9.03 23.69 10.20
CA ILE A 2 -8.55 22.50 9.46
C ILE A 2 -7.02 22.37 9.48
N ARG A 3 -6.32 23.49 9.64
CA ARG A 3 -4.85 23.51 9.72
C ARG A 3 -4.28 22.76 10.93
N ASP A 4 -4.95 22.80 12.06
CA ASP A 4 -4.47 22.14 13.28
C ASP A 4 -4.67 20.62 13.23
N CYS A 5 -5.69 20.14 12.49
CA CYS A 5 -5.90 18.72 12.27
C CYS A 5 -4.86 18.09 11.33
N LEU A 6 -4.33 18.84 10.37
CA LEU A 6 -3.30 18.35 9.45
C LEU A 6 -1.93 18.18 10.11
N LEU A 7 -1.64 18.97 11.13
CA LEU A 7 -0.39 18.89 11.90
C LEU A 7 -0.36 17.73 12.89
N SER A 8 -1.52 17.19 13.27
CA SER A 8 -1.63 16.08 14.22
C SER A 8 -1.78 14.70 13.57
N VAL A 9 -1.82 14.61 12.24
CA VAL A 9 -1.82 13.33 11.50
C VAL A 9 -0.38 12.81 11.39
N GLY A 10 0.30 12.70 12.50
CA GLY A 10 1.59 12.03 12.59
C GLY A 10 1.42 10.52 12.76
N SER A 11 2.53 9.80 12.67
CA SER A 11 2.63 8.36 12.91
C SER A 11 2.17 7.91 14.30
N GLU A 12 1.89 8.83 15.23
CA GLU A 12 1.51 8.58 16.61
C GLU A 12 -0.01 8.53 16.85
N MET A 13 -0.84 8.75 15.83
CA MET A 13 -2.30 8.68 15.95
C MET A 13 -2.73 7.24 16.20
N CYS A 14 -3.46 6.98 17.29
CA CYS A 14 -3.97 5.64 17.59
C CYS A 14 -5.02 5.20 16.57
N ILE A 15 -5.25 3.87 16.45
CA ILE A 15 -6.18 3.28 15.47
C ILE A 15 -7.59 3.89 15.60
N ARG A 16 -8.08 4.10 16.81
CA ARG A 16 -9.39 4.71 17.08
C ARG A 16 -9.48 6.13 16.51
N ASP A 17 -8.45 6.93 16.71
CA ASP A 17 -8.40 8.32 16.22
C ASP A 17 -8.29 8.37 14.70
N ARG A 18 -7.59 7.43 14.07
CA ARG A 18 -7.53 7.30 12.61
C ARG A 18 -8.90 7.00 12.01
N VAL A 19 -9.65 6.08 12.60
CA VAL A 19 -11.02 5.76 12.15
C VAL A 19 -11.94 6.97 12.31
N ARG A 20 -11.87 7.65 13.46
CA ARG A 20 -12.62 8.87 13.72
C ARG A 20 -12.30 9.98 12.72
N PHE A 21 -11.03 10.19 12.43
CA PHE A 21 -10.56 11.15 11.45
C PHE A 21 -11.07 10.84 10.04
N ARG A 22 -11.00 9.57 9.61
CA ARG A 22 -11.54 9.15 8.32
C ARG A 22 -13.04 9.41 8.20
N ASN A 23 -13.81 9.08 9.23
CA ASN A 23 -15.25 9.33 9.25
C ASN A 23 -15.56 10.82 9.14
N LEU A 24 -14.82 11.64 9.87
CA LEU A 24 -14.96 13.10 9.82
C LEU A 24 -14.67 13.65 8.41
N LEU A 25 -13.62 13.17 7.77
CA LEU A 25 -13.28 13.54 6.39
C LEU A 25 -14.38 13.14 5.40
N SER A 26 -14.95 11.95 5.56
CA SER A 26 -16.05 11.47 4.74
C SER A 26 -17.31 12.34 4.89
N GLU A 27 -17.61 12.79 6.09
CA GLU A 27 -18.70 13.75 6.33
C GLU A 27 -18.43 15.10 5.66
N PHE A 28 -17.24 15.64 5.79
CA PHE A 28 -16.86 16.89 5.13
C PHE A 28 -16.91 16.81 3.61
N ALA A 29 -16.59 15.67 3.04
CA ALA A 29 -16.55 15.47 1.60
C ALA A 29 -17.94 15.39 0.96
N GLN A 30 -19.04 15.30 1.73
CA GLN A 30 -20.38 15.24 1.18
C GLN A 30 -20.80 16.52 0.47
N ASP A 31 -20.37 17.67 0.96
CA ASP A 31 -20.74 18.98 0.42
C ASP A 31 -19.54 19.86 0.05
N ARG A 32 -18.33 19.32 0.13
CA ARG A 32 -17.06 20.05 -0.10
C ARG A 32 -16.04 19.19 -0.82
N ILE A 33 -15.10 19.86 -1.47
CA ILE A 33 -13.90 19.20 -1.99
C ILE A 33 -12.87 19.13 -0.87
N VAL A 34 -12.41 17.92 -0.57
CA VAL A 34 -11.34 17.68 0.41
C VAL A 34 -10.13 17.15 -0.33
N LEU A 35 -9.03 17.88 -0.30
CA LEU A 35 -7.75 17.46 -0.87
C LEU A 35 -6.80 17.08 0.25
N ILE A 36 -6.29 15.85 0.19
CA ILE A 36 -5.34 15.30 1.18
C ILE A 36 -4.05 14.94 0.47
N SER A 37 -2.93 15.39 1.01
CA SER A 37 -1.60 14.93 0.61
C SER A 37 -1.02 14.07 1.72
N THR A 38 -0.64 12.85 1.41
CA THR A 38 -0.06 11.91 2.37
C THR A 38 0.86 10.92 1.66
N HIS A 39 1.83 10.39 2.40
CA HIS A 39 2.64 9.25 1.98
C HIS A 39 2.12 7.93 2.59
N ILE A 40 1.10 7.99 3.45
CA ILE A 40 0.49 6.82 4.10
C ILE A 40 -0.69 6.36 3.24
N VAL A 41 -0.40 5.48 2.30
CA VAL A 41 -1.36 5.01 1.28
C VAL A 41 -2.59 4.35 1.90
N SER A 42 -2.42 3.57 2.96
CA SER A 42 -3.51 2.88 3.66
C SER A 42 -4.57 3.83 4.26
N ASP A 43 -4.19 5.08 4.55
CA ASP A 43 -5.13 6.04 5.11
C ASP A 43 -6.11 6.57 4.07
N VAL A 44 -5.72 6.63 2.80
CA VAL A 44 -6.55 7.17 1.72
C VAL A 44 -7.27 6.10 0.89
N GLU A 45 -6.80 4.87 0.91
CA GLU A 45 -7.37 3.76 0.12
C GLU A 45 -8.88 3.58 0.31
N TYR A 46 -9.37 3.86 1.51
CA TYR A 46 -10.78 3.64 1.87
C TYR A 46 -11.65 4.91 1.87
N ILE A 47 -11.03 6.09 1.85
CA ILE A 47 -11.78 7.35 1.99
C ILE A 47 -11.74 8.22 0.74
N ALA A 48 -10.71 8.10 -0.08
CA ALA A 48 -10.59 8.90 -1.28
C ALA A 48 -11.39 8.30 -2.44
N ALA A 49 -12.26 9.10 -3.04
CA ALA A 49 -12.99 8.71 -4.24
C ALA A 49 -12.06 8.64 -5.44
N GLU A 50 -11.14 9.58 -5.53
CA GLU A 50 -10.10 9.65 -6.55
C GLU A 50 -8.73 9.84 -5.90
N ASN A 51 -7.72 9.23 -6.50
CA ASN A 51 -6.34 9.33 -6.06
C ASN A 51 -5.46 9.84 -7.19
N ALA A 52 -4.57 10.76 -6.86
CA ALA A 52 -3.53 11.23 -7.77
C ALA A 52 -2.16 10.76 -7.25
N VAL A 53 -1.43 10.04 -8.08
CA VAL A 53 -0.07 9.60 -7.76
C VAL A 53 0.91 10.62 -8.31
N MET A 54 1.75 11.15 -7.43
CA MET A 54 2.77 12.15 -7.78
C MET A 54 4.17 11.54 -7.68
N LYS A 55 4.98 11.75 -8.71
CA LYS A 55 6.39 11.37 -8.75
C LYS A 55 7.21 12.51 -9.35
N ASP A 56 8.31 12.87 -8.69
CA ASP A 56 9.24 13.93 -9.14
C ASP A 56 8.54 15.26 -9.50
N GLY A 57 7.56 15.64 -8.67
CA GLY A 57 6.80 16.87 -8.86
C GLY A 57 5.76 16.82 -9.99
N LYS A 58 5.51 15.64 -10.57
CA LYS A 58 4.53 15.45 -11.65
C LYS A 58 3.46 14.45 -11.24
N ILE A 59 2.23 14.70 -11.64
CA ILE A 59 1.14 13.74 -11.50
C ILE A 59 1.28 12.71 -12.62
N ILE A 60 1.48 11.44 -12.26
CA ILE A 60 1.71 10.34 -13.19
C ILE A 60 0.48 9.46 -13.40
N ALA A 61 -0.49 9.49 -12.48
CA ALA A 61 -1.74 8.76 -12.59
C ALA A 61 -2.82 9.45 -11.76
N VAL A 62 -4.04 9.49 -12.29
CA VAL A 62 -5.24 9.96 -11.58
C VAL A 62 -6.38 9.02 -11.92
N ASP A 63 -6.97 8.38 -10.93
CA ASP A 63 -8.13 7.51 -11.11
C ASP A 63 -8.77 7.19 -9.75
N THR A 64 -9.88 6.46 -9.80
CA THR A 64 -10.42 5.80 -8.60
C THR A 64 -9.44 4.77 -8.05
N THR A 65 -9.59 4.38 -6.80
CA THR A 65 -8.77 3.32 -6.21
C THR A 65 -8.83 2.04 -7.04
N GLU A 66 -10.03 1.61 -7.44
CA GLU A 66 -10.21 0.42 -8.28
C GLU A 66 -9.51 0.57 -9.64
N GLY A 67 -9.65 1.71 -10.30
CA GLY A 67 -9.01 1.97 -11.58
C GLY A 67 -7.48 1.94 -11.50
N LEU A 68 -6.92 2.48 -10.43
CA LEU A 68 -5.48 2.46 -10.20
C LEU A 68 -4.95 1.04 -9.94
N VAL A 69 -5.59 0.28 -9.07
CA VAL A 69 -5.12 -1.08 -8.73
C VAL A 69 -5.28 -2.07 -9.87
N GLN A 70 -6.20 -1.85 -10.81
CA GLN A 70 -6.29 -2.66 -12.02
C GLN A 70 -5.01 -2.67 -12.86
N GLN A 71 -4.20 -1.62 -12.79
CA GLN A 71 -2.93 -1.54 -13.53
C GLN A 71 -1.93 -2.63 -13.13
N ILE A 72 -2.05 -3.16 -11.90
CA ILE A 72 -1.19 -4.21 -11.38
C ILE A 72 -1.94 -5.52 -11.12
N GLU A 73 -3.12 -5.68 -11.68
CA GLU A 73 -3.84 -6.95 -11.59
C GLU A 73 -3.02 -8.07 -12.24
N GLY A 74 -2.92 -9.22 -11.54
CA GLY A 74 -2.08 -10.33 -11.98
C GLY A 74 -0.59 -10.17 -11.71
N LYS A 75 -0.16 -9.09 -11.04
CA LYS A 75 1.25 -8.84 -10.68
C LYS A 75 1.53 -8.95 -9.18
N VAL A 76 0.51 -9.20 -8.38
CA VAL A 76 0.61 -9.37 -6.93
C VAL A 76 0.44 -10.84 -6.57
N TRP A 77 1.42 -11.38 -5.87
CA TRP A 77 1.50 -12.80 -5.55
C TRP A 77 1.66 -13.02 -4.05
N GLN A 78 1.10 -14.13 -3.58
CA GLN A 78 1.31 -14.63 -2.23
C GLN A 78 1.87 -16.04 -2.30
N GLY A 79 2.89 -16.29 -1.50
CA GLY A 79 3.49 -17.60 -1.37
C GLY A 79 4.09 -17.77 0.01
N SER A 80 4.68 -18.92 0.28
CA SER A 80 5.43 -19.17 1.51
C SER A 80 6.75 -19.84 1.22
N ALA A 81 7.74 -19.54 2.04
CA ALA A 81 9.07 -20.14 1.96
C ALA A 81 9.57 -20.47 3.36
N PRO A 82 10.49 -21.46 3.50
CA PRO A 82 11.18 -21.68 4.75
C PRO A 82 11.91 -20.42 5.22
N ALA A 83 11.88 -20.14 6.52
CA ALA A 83 12.50 -18.93 7.08
C ALA A 83 14.02 -18.84 6.74
N GLY A 84 14.71 -19.98 6.64
CA GLY A 84 16.13 -20.03 6.25
C GLY A 84 16.41 -19.61 4.81
N GLU A 85 15.42 -19.65 3.92
CA GLU A 85 15.55 -19.23 2.52
C GLU A 85 15.15 -17.77 2.29
N LEU A 86 14.63 -17.10 3.30
CA LEU A 86 14.12 -15.75 3.21
C LEU A 86 15.13 -14.75 2.57
N PRO A 87 16.41 -14.69 3.00
CA PRO A 87 17.37 -13.75 2.40
C PRO A 87 17.54 -13.94 0.90
N ARG A 88 17.47 -15.19 0.42
CA ARG A 88 17.57 -15.50 -1.00
C ARG A 88 16.38 -14.94 -1.78
N TRP A 89 15.19 -15.03 -1.23
CA TRP A 89 13.98 -14.54 -1.87
C TRP A 89 13.87 -13.02 -1.81
N GLU A 90 14.27 -12.39 -0.72
CA GLU A 90 14.31 -10.92 -0.61
C GLU A 90 15.21 -10.27 -1.67
N HIS A 91 16.32 -10.91 -2.02
CA HIS A 91 17.19 -10.42 -3.10
C HIS A 91 16.61 -10.61 -4.51
N ARG A 92 15.68 -11.53 -4.68
CA ARG A 92 15.14 -11.89 -6.00
C ARG A 92 13.77 -11.32 -6.26
N LEU A 93 13.01 -11.04 -5.22
CA LEU A 93 11.63 -10.61 -5.29
C LEU A 93 11.48 -9.20 -4.72
N GLN A 94 10.58 -8.44 -5.32
CA GLN A 94 10.11 -7.19 -4.72
C GLN A 94 9.07 -7.54 -3.65
N VAL A 95 9.54 -7.81 -2.43
CA VAL A 95 8.69 -8.21 -1.30
C VAL A 95 7.99 -6.98 -0.72
N VAL A 96 6.67 -7.06 -0.63
CA VAL A 96 5.81 -6.01 -0.10
C VAL A 96 5.49 -6.25 1.38
N ASN A 97 5.30 -7.50 1.77
CA ASN A 97 4.94 -7.86 3.13
C ASN A 97 5.47 -9.24 3.49
N LEU A 98 5.82 -9.39 4.76
CA LEU A 98 6.32 -10.62 5.38
C LEU A 98 5.49 -10.95 6.61
N ARG A 99 5.18 -12.21 6.81
CA ARG A 99 4.57 -12.69 8.05
C ARG A 99 5.19 -14.03 8.46
N ASN A 100 5.74 -14.09 9.66
CA ASN A 100 6.23 -15.34 10.22
C ASN A 100 5.05 -16.24 10.61
N GLU A 101 5.10 -17.49 10.19
CA GLU A 101 4.12 -18.49 10.55
C GLU A 101 4.64 -19.41 11.67
N PRO A 102 3.75 -20.00 12.49
CA PRO A 102 4.14 -20.85 13.60
C PRO A 102 4.90 -22.13 13.19
N ASP A 103 4.75 -22.58 11.95
CA ASP A 103 5.38 -23.77 11.39
C ASP A 103 6.83 -23.59 10.93
N GLY A 104 7.40 -22.39 11.14
CA GLY A 104 8.76 -22.05 10.71
C GLY A 104 8.88 -21.59 9.27
N THR A 105 7.76 -21.37 8.58
CA THR A 105 7.72 -20.74 7.27
C THR A 105 7.44 -19.24 7.37
N VAL A 106 7.69 -18.53 6.27
CA VAL A 106 7.37 -17.11 6.15
C VAL A 106 6.40 -16.93 4.98
N ALA A 107 5.26 -16.34 5.26
CA ALA A 107 4.33 -15.93 4.21
C ALA A 107 4.84 -14.64 3.58
N LEU A 108 4.96 -14.65 2.25
CA LEU A 108 5.48 -13.56 1.44
C LEU A 108 4.39 -13.00 0.55
N ARG A 109 4.25 -11.69 0.55
CA ARG A 109 3.50 -10.95 -0.48
C ARG A 109 4.52 -10.19 -1.32
N TYR A 110 4.49 -10.38 -2.64
CA TYR A 110 5.48 -9.80 -3.53
C TYR A 110 4.89 -9.38 -4.88
N LEU A 111 5.61 -8.53 -5.58
CA LEU A 111 5.26 -8.00 -6.89
C LEU A 111 6.15 -8.64 -7.96
N ALA A 112 5.53 -9.20 -9.00
CA ALA A 112 6.24 -9.76 -10.15
C ALA A 112 5.28 -9.90 -11.34
N GLU A 113 5.83 -9.87 -12.55
CA GLU A 113 5.06 -10.11 -13.78
C GLU A 113 4.52 -11.55 -13.86
N ALA A 114 5.19 -12.49 -13.20
CA ALA A 114 4.81 -13.90 -13.13
C ALA A 114 5.17 -14.49 -11.77
N PRO A 115 4.52 -15.59 -11.32
CA PRO A 115 4.85 -16.20 -10.04
C PRO A 115 6.29 -16.73 -10.05
N GLN A 116 7.06 -16.33 -9.05
CA GLN A 116 8.47 -16.69 -8.90
C GLN A 116 8.71 -17.72 -7.81
N LEU A 117 7.88 -17.71 -6.78
CA LEU A 117 7.95 -18.65 -5.67
C LEU A 117 7.05 -19.84 -5.95
N PRO A 118 7.53 -21.10 -5.81
CA PRO A 118 6.70 -22.28 -6.00
C PRO A 118 5.45 -22.27 -5.11
N GLY A 119 4.30 -22.62 -5.70
CA GLY A 119 3.02 -22.63 -4.98
C GLY A 119 2.40 -21.24 -4.73
N SER A 120 2.93 -20.19 -5.34
CA SER A 120 2.33 -18.87 -5.25
C SER A 120 0.95 -18.82 -5.88
N ILE A 121 0.06 -18.08 -5.22
CA ILE A 121 -1.29 -17.78 -5.72
C ILE A 121 -1.41 -16.30 -6.01
N PRO A 122 -2.23 -15.89 -6.98
CA PRO A 122 -2.48 -14.48 -7.23
C PRO A 122 -3.21 -13.86 -6.04
N ALA A 123 -2.83 -12.66 -5.67
CA ALA A 123 -3.45 -11.89 -4.60
C ALA A 123 -4.16 -10.66 -5.17
N ARG A 124 -5.24 -10.25 -4.52
CA ARG A 124 -5.94 -9.03 -4.90
C ARG A 124 -5.04 -7.81 -4.67
N PRO A 125 -4.83 -6.97 -5.69
CA PRO A 125 -4.04 -5.76 -5.55
C PRO A 125 -4.64 -4.78 -4.55
N LYS A 126 -3.76 -4.03 -3.89
CA LYS A 126 -4.09 -2.89 -3.04
C LYS A 126 -3.38 -1.64 -3.56
N LEU A 127 -3.83 -0.47 -3.13
CA LEU A 127 -3.20 0.79 -3.54
C LEU A 127 -1.72 0.86 -3.11
N GLU A 128 -1.38 0.29 -1.95
CA GLU A 128 -0.01 0.18 -1.49
C GLU A 128 0.88 -0.65 -2.43
N ASP A 129 0.36 -1.75 -2.98
CA ASP A 129 1.06 -2.57 -3.97
C ASP A 129 1.38 -1.77 -5.23
N LEU A 130 0.43 -0.98 -5.72
CA LEU A 130 0.64 -0.08 -6.85
C LEU A 130 1.70 0.97 -6.54
N TYR A 131 1.66 1.56 -5.36
CA TYR A 131 2.65 2.54 -4.95
C TYR A 131 4.06 1.95 -4.99
N LEU A 132 4.26 0.79 -4.40
CA LEU A 132 5.56 0.10 -4.40
C LEU A 132 5.98 -0.36 -5.80
N TRP A 133 5.04 -0.69 -6.67
CA TRP A 133 5.32 -1.00 -8.08
C TRP A 133 5.86 0.22 -8.85
N LEU A 134 5.28 1.40 -8.60
CA LEU A 134 5.69 2.65 -9.23
C LEU A 134 6.96 3.25 -8.62
N PHE A 135 7.25 2.92 -7.36
CA PHE A 135 8.39 3.40 -6.59
C PHE A 135 9.20 2.21 -6.02
N PRO A 136 9.86 1.43 -6.86
CA PRO A 136 10.60 0.23 -6.42
C PRO A 136 11.72 0.54 -5.41
N GLU A 137 12.31 1.71 -5.47
CA GLU A 137 13.31 2.20 -4.52
C GLU A 137 12.80 2.30 -3.08
N GLU A 138 11.51 2.50 -2.88
CA GLU A 138 10.90 2.54 -1.55
C GLU A 138 10.85 1.15 -0.89
N THR A 139 10.83 0.09 -1.69
CA THR A 139 10.82 -1.29 -1.18
C THR A 139 12.15 -1.66 -0.53
N GLU A 140 13.25 -1.16 -1.06
CA GLU A 140 14.60 -1.41 -0.52
C GLU A 140 14.82 -0.72 0.84
N ALA A 141 14.14 0.40 1.08
CA ALA A 141 14.27 1.16 2.32
C ALA A 141 13.58 0.50 3.54
N VAL A 142 12.68 -0.45 3.31
CA VAL A 142 11.92 -1.16 4.36
C VAL A 142 12.65 -2.41 4.85
N GLN A 143 13.68 -2.83 4.18
CA GLN A 143 14.56 -3.94 4.54
C GLN A 143 15.75 -3.46 5.36
#